data_90b43e9da9fca63e3f5b1fe2cb5b35ed
#
_entry.id   90b43e9da9fca63e3f5b1fe2cb5b35ed
#
_cell.length_a   1.000
_cell.length_b   1.000
_cell.length_c   1.000
_cell.angle_alpha   90.00
_cell.angle_beta   90.00
_cell.angle_gamma   90.00
#
_symmetry.space_group_name_H-M   'P 1'
#
loop_
_entity.id
_entity.type
_entity.pdbx_description
1 polymer ?
#
loop_
_entity_poly.entity_id
_entity_poly.type
_entity_poly.pdbx_seq_one_letter_code
_entity_poly.pdbx_strand_id
1 'polypeptide(L)'
;MTLPIELPLRGPVVVLRRATADDVPAVVRLLAEDHLGAGRERLDGDDDLAVYLDAFAAVDADPAQTLVVGERDGEVVATLQRGVLPGLSRRGARRAQVEAVRVREDVRGSGLGTAMLRWVVDEARDRGCAVVQLTTDASRTDAHRFYERLGFVASHRGYKLSTSG
;
A
#
# COMPACT_ATOMS: atom_id res chain seq x y z
N MET A 1 1.56 -6.67 15.07
CA MET A 1 1.16 -5.35 15.69
C MET A 1 -0.24 -4.95 15.23
N THR A 2 -1.13 -4.65 16.17
CA THR A 2 -2.55 -4.35 15.86
C THR A 2 -2.72 -2.86 15.55
N LEU A 3 -3.44 -2.51 14.48
CA LEU A 3 -3.82 -1.12 14.18
C LEU A 3 -4.92 -0.63 15.14
N PRO A 4 -4.99 0.68 15.48
CA PRO A 4 -4.08 1.74 15.02
C PRO A 4 -2.77 1.77 15.80
N ILE A 5 -1.71 2.33 15.18
CA ILE A 5 -0.40 2.54 15.82
C ILE A 5 0.18 3.91 15.46
N GLU A 6 0.90 4.52 16.37
CA GLU A 6 1.74 5.67 16.08
C GLU A 6 3.07 5.21 15.47
N LEU A 7 3.47 5.86 14.38
CA LEU A 7 4.73 5.54 13.72
C LEU A 7 5.89 6.36 14.32
N PRO A 8 7.06 5.73 14.56
CA PRO A 8 8.22 6.42 15.11
C PRO A 8 8.92 7.25 14.02
N LEU A 9 8.48 8.49 13.83
CA LEU A 9 8.99 9.42 12.84
C LEU A 9 9.78 10.56 13.50
N ARG A 10 10.65 11.20 12.71
CA ARG A 10 11.22 12.50 13.07
C ARG A 10 10.24 13.59 12.61
N GLY A 11 9.45 14.15 13.52
CA GLY A 11 8.48 15.20 13.20
C GLY A 11 7.08 14.92 13.74
N PRO A 12 6.04 15.50 13.13
CA PRO A 12 4.65 15.28 13.55
C PRO A 12 4.28 13.80 13.59
N VAL A 13 3.46 13.43 14.56
CA VAL A 13 2.96 12.06 14.72
C VAL A 13 2.11 11.67 13.51
N VAL A 14 2.35 10.48 12.98
CA VAL A 14 1.48 9.86 11.98
C VAL A 14 0.91 8.58 12.59
N VAL A 15 -0.41 8.48 12.58
CA VAL A 15 -1.14 7.29 13.00
C VAL A 15 -1.38 6.41 11.79
N LEU A 16 -0.91 5.18 11.85
CA LEU A 16 -1.24 4.16 10.86
C LEU A 16 -2.51 3.43 11.33
N ARG A 17 -3.55 3.42 10.52
CA ARG A 17 -4.84 2.78 10.81
C ARG A 17 -5.44 2.09 9.59
N ARG A 18 -6.43 1.22 9.82
CA ARG A 18 -7.26 0.73 8.70
C ARG A 18 -7.98 1.90 8.06
N ALA A 19 -8.10 1.83 6.73
CA ALA A 19 -8.93 2.77 5.99
C ALA A 19 -10.42 2.52 6.27
N THR A 20 -11.20 3.57 6.12
CA THR A 20 -12.67 3.56 6.11
C THR A 20 -13.17 4.01 4.74
N ALA A 21 -14.45 3.89 4.45
CA ALA A 21 -15.04 4.38 3.21
C ALA A 21 -14.81 5.89 3.00
N ASP A 22 -14.78 6.66 4.09
CA ASP A 22 -14.56 8.11 4.04
C ASP A 22 -13.13 8.49 3.59
N ASP A 23 -12.17 7.57 3.71
CA ASP A 23 -10.80 7.78 3.26
C ASP A 23 -10.61 7.57 1.75
N VAL A 24 -11.55 6.87 1.09
CA VAL A 24 -11.43 6.47 -0.32
C VAL A 24 -11.08 7.64 -1.24
N PRO A 25 -11.74 8.81 -1.16
CA PRO A 25 -11.37 9.94 -2.02
C PRO A 25 -9.93 10.43 -1.81
N ALA A 26 -9.44 10.42 -0.58
CA ALA A 26 -8.06 10.82 -0.27
C ALA A 26 -7.05 9.78 -0.78
N VAL A 27 -7.36 8.49 -0.63
CA VAL A 27 -6.53 7.39 -1.17
C VAL A 27 -6.42 7.49 -2.68
N VAL A 28 -7.54 7.69 -3.40
CA VAL A 28 -7.52 7.82 -4.86
C VAL A 28 -6.69 9.02 -5.31
N ARG A 29 -6.79 10.17 -4.62
CA ARG A 29 -5.91 11.33 -4.91
C ARG A 29 -4.43 10.97 -4.75
N LEU A 30 -4.05 10.26 -3.68
CA LEU A 30 -2.67 9.80 -3.50
C LEU A 30 -2.22 8.84 -4.61
N LEU A 31 -3.11 7.99 -5.12
CA LEU A 31 -2.80 7.10 -6.25
C LEU A 31 -2.59 7.88 -7.54
N ALA A 32 -3.33 8.97 -7.75
CA ALA A 32 -3.25 9.84 -8.92
C ALA A 32 -2.04 10.80 -8.91
N GLU A 33 -1.39 11.03 -7.77
CA GLU A 33 -0.30 12.02 -7.62
C GLU A 33 0.95 11.78 -8.48
N ASP A 34 1.15 10.59 -9.02
CA ASP A 34 2.30 10.30 -9.86
C ASP A 34 1.94 10.20 -11.35
N HIS A 35 2.93 10.35 -12.21
CA HIS A 35 2.76 10.35 -13.66
C HIS A 35 2.13 9.06 -14.23
N LEU A 36 2.23 7.94 -13.52
CA LEU A 36 1.59 6.67 -13.91
C LEU A 36 0.15 6.61 -13.41
N GLY A 37 -0.12 7.17 -12.22
CA GLY A 37 -1.44 7.25 -11.62
C GLY A 37 -2.33 8.27 -12.30
N ALA A 38 -1.81 9.45 -12.64
CA ALA A 38 -2.57 10.53 -13.28
C ALA A 38 -3.30 10.14 -14.57
N GLY A 39 -2.83 9.10 -15.27
CA GLY A 39 -3.49 8.56 -16.46
C GLY A 39 -4.46 7.39 -16.20
N ARG A 40 -4.56 6.91 -14.97
CA ARG A 40 -5.34 5.71 -14.60
C ARG A 40 -6.46 6.01 -13.63
N GLU A 41 -6.23 6.93 -12.70
CA GLU A 41 -7.15 7.24 -11.63
C GLU A 41 -7.99 8.48 -11.99
N ARG A 42 -9.29 8.45 -11.68
CA ARG A 42 -10.22 9.55 -11.92
C ARG A 42 -11.13 9.74 -10.72
N LEU A 43 -11.43 10.99 -10.42
CA LEU A 43 -12.41 11.41 -9.42
C LEU A 43 -13.17 12.64 -9.94
N ASP A 44 -13.70 12.54 -11.16
CA ASP A 44 -14.34 13.68 -11.84
C ASP A 44 -15.85 13.77 -11.52
N GLY A 45 -16.40 12.80 -10.79
CA GLY A 45 -17.81 12.78 -10.40
C GLY A 45 -18.18 11.63 -9.47
N ASP A 46 -19.46 11.58 -9.12
CA ASP A 46 -20.01 10.57 -8.19
C ASP A 46 -19.92 9.15 -8.75
N ASP A 47 -20.04 8.97 -10.07
CA ASP A 47 -19.92 7.67 -10.73
C ASP A 47 -18.50 7.10 -10.59
N ASP A 48 -17.46 7.94 -10.72
CA ASP A 48 -16.08 7.52 -10.50
C ASP A 48 -15.85 7.10 -9.05
N LEU A 49 -16.38 7.87 -8.10
CA LEU A 49 -16.26 7.55 -6.68
C LEU A 49 -16.94 6.22 -6.33
N ALA A 50 -18.11 5.94 -6.91
CA ALA A 50 -18.86 4.71 -6.67
C ALA A 50 -18.02 3.47 -7.02
N VAL A 51 -17.29 3.48 -8.14
CA VAL A 51 -16.39 2.37 -8.54
C VAL A 51 -15.32 2.09 -7.48
N TYR A 52 -14.73 3.13 -6.89
CA TYR A 52 -13.72 2.96 -5.84
C TYR A 52 -14.33 2.51 -4.52
N LEU A 53 -15.53 2.97 -4.18
CA LEU A 53 -16.24 2.51 -2.97
C LEU A 53 -16.61 1.03 -3.07
N ASP A 54 -17.04 0.56 -4.23
CA ASP A 54 -17.33 -0.87 -4.48
C ASP A 54 -16.04 -1.71 -4.36
N ALA A 55 -14.94 -1.22 -4.94
CA ALA A 55 -13.63 -1.87 -4.80
C ALA A 55 -13.16 -1.89 -3.33
N PHE A 56 -13.35 -0.78 -2.60
CA PHE A 56 -13.03 -0.71 -1.18
C PHE A 56 -13.86 -1.70 -0.37
N ALA A 57 -15.17 -1.80 -0.62
CA ALA A 57 -16.04 -2.73 0.07
C ALA A 57 -15.59 -4.19 -0.14
N ALA A 58 -15.14 -4.55 -1.34
CA ALA A 58 -14.60 -5.87 -1.62
C ALA A 58 -13.28 -6.12 -0.85
N VAL A 59 -12.40 -5.12 -0.76
CA VAL A 59 -11.15 -5.21 0.02
C VAL A 59 -11.43 -5.33 1.51
N ASP A 60 -12.37 -4.53 2.03
CA ASP A 60 -12.68 -4.51 3.47
C ASP A 60 -13.40 -5.79 3.94
N ALA A 61 -14.19 -6.40 3.07
CA ALA A 61 -14.88 -7.67 3.33
C ALA A 61 -13.93 -8.89 3.35
N ASP A 62 -12.75 -8.80 2.72
CA ASP A 62 -11.79 -9.91 2.68
C ASP A 62 -10.84 -9.86 3.88
N PRO A 63 -10.91 -10.83 4.82
CA PRO A 63 -10.02 -10.87 6.00
C PRO A 63 -8.55 -11.04 5.65
N ALA A 64 -8.23 -11.48 4.44
CA ALA A 64 -6.86 -11.57 3.94
C ALA A 64 -6.31 -10.21 3.47
N GLN A 65 -7.16 -9.22 3.25
CA GLN A 65 -6.80 -7.90 2.75
C GLN A 65 -6.85 -6.85 3.87
N THR A 66 -6.07 -5.81 3.72
CA THR A 66 -6.15 -4.62 4.57
C THR A 66 -5.67 -3.41 3.78
N LEU A 67 -6.56 -2.45 3.56
CA LEU A 67 -6.18 -1.11 3.13
C LEU A 67 -5.83 -0.29 4.37
N VAL A 68 -4.68 0.36 4.35
CA VAL A 68 -4.13 1.10 5.47
C VAL A 68 -3.86 2.52 5.04
N VAL A 69 -4.15 3.47 5.92
CA VAL A 69 -3.83 4.88 5.73
C VAL A 69 -2.91 5.37 6.85
N GLY A 70 -2.02 6.28 6.50
CA GLY A 70 -1.26 7.09 7.46
C GLY A 70 -1.96 8.44 7.60
N GLU A 71 -2.43 8.73 8.81
CA GLU A 71 -3.13 9.98 9.15
C GLU A 71 -2.23 10.91 9.94
N ARG A 72 -2.20 12.18 9.55
CA ARG A 72 -1.54 13.28 10.26
C ARG A 72 -2.48 14.46 10.34
N ASP A 73 -2.74 14.94 11.55
CA ASP A 73 -3.59 16.10 11.82
C ASP A 73 -5.00 15.99 11.19
N GLY A 74 -5.56 14.76 11.16
CA GLY A 74 -6.87 14.47 10.56
C GLY A 74 -6.84 14.29 9.03
N GLU A 75 -5.69 14.40 8.38
CA GLU A 75 -5.53 14.22 6.94
C GLU A 75 -4.84 12.91 6.58
N VAL A 76 -5.31 12.22 5.55
CA VAL A 76 -4.64 11.06 4.97
C VAL A 76 -3.43 11.55 4.17
N VAL A 77 -2.24 11.16 4.61
CA VAL A 77 -0.95 11.54 4.00
C VAL A 77 -0.20 10.36 3.38
N ALA A 78 -0.67 9.15 3.60
CA ALA A 78 -0.08 7.95 3.02
C ALA A 78 -1.09 6.82 2.93
N THR A 79 -0.83 5.85 2.06
CA THR A 79 -1.61 4.62 1.94
C THR A 79 -0.75 3.44 1.51
N LEU A 80 -1.19 2.25 1.84
CA LEU A 80 -0.78 0.97 1.25
C LEU A 80 -1.88 -0.07 1.40
N GLN A 81 -1.91 -1.03 0.50
CA GLN A 81 -2.72 -2.24 0.64
C GLN A 81 -1.82 -3.43 0.92
N ARG A 82 -2.20 -4.26 1.88
CA ARG A 82 -1.54 -5.51 2.21
C ARG A 82 -2.51 -6.68 2.05
N GLY A 83 -2.14 -7.69 1.26
CA GLY A 83 -2.84 -8.96 1.15
C GLY A 83 -2.01 -10.12 1.71
N VAL A 84 -2.65 -11.12 2.30
CA VAL A 84 -2.02 -12.39 2.68
C VAL A 84 -2.46 -13.48 1.72
N LEU A 85 -1.51 -14.03 0.98
CA LEU A 85 -1.75 -15.04 -0.04
C LEU A 85 -1.26 -16.41 0.49
N PRO A 86 -2.17 -17.36 0.75
CA PRO A 86 -1.78 -18.74 1.00
C PRO A 86 -1.26 -19.39 -0.30
N GLY A 87 -0.41 -20.40 -0.18
CA GLY A 87 0.10 -21.11 -1.34
C GLY A 87 0.63 -22.50 -0.98
N LEU A 88 0.65 -23.41 -1.94
CA LEU A 88 1.20 -24.74 -1.74
C LEU A 88 2.72 -24.80 -1.90
N SER A 89 3.28 -23.87 -2.69
CA SER A 89 4.73 -23.79 -2.88
C SER A 89 5.46 -23.46 -1.57
N ARG A 90 6.77 -23.73 -1.53
CA ARG A 90 7.61 -23.50 -0.33
C ARG A 90 7.04 -24.16 0.93
N ARG A 91 6.50 -25.39 0.79
CA ARG A 91 5.93 -26.20 1.87
C ARG A 91 4.70 -25.53 2.52
N GLY A 92 3.83 -24.95 1.73
CA GLY A 92 2.61 -24.28 2.20
C GLY A 92 2.83 -22.88 2.79
N ALA A 93 3.93 -22.24 2.46
CA ALA A 93 4.24 -20.91 2.99
C ALA A 93 3.27 -19.84 2.50
N ARG A 94 2.82 -18.99 3.44
CA ARG A 94 2.09 -17.75 3.13
C ARG A 94 3.05 -16.68 2.66
N ARG A 95 2.55 -15.75 1.86
CA ARG A 95 3.27 -14.53 1.46
C ARG A 95 2.40 -13.30 1.68
N ALA A 96 3.00 -12.22 2.12
CA ALA A 96 2.34 -10.92 2.15
C ALA A 96 2.63 -10.21 0.82
N GLN A 97 1.57 -9.75 0.15
CA GLN A 97 1.63 -8.91 -1.03
C GLN A 97 1.40 -7.46 -0.61
N VAL A 98 2.25 -6.55 -1.05
CA VAL A 98 2.10 -5.12 -0.80
C VAL A 98 1.83 -4.41 -2.12
N GLU A 99 0.80 -3.57 -2.13
CA GLU A 99 0.38 -2.80 -3.30
C GLU A 99 0.03 -1.36 -2.90
N ALA A 100 -0.11 -0.50 -3.89
CA ALA A 100 -0.62 0.86 -3.74
C ALA A 100 0.14 1.72 -2.69
N VAL A 101 1.44 1.48 -2.49
CA VAL A 101 2.24 2.27 -1.55
C VAL A 101 2.36 3.70 -2.05
N ARG A 102 1.82 4.65 -1.30
CA ARG A 102 1.91 6.08 -1.61
C ARG A 102 2.22 6.87 -0.35
N VAL A 103 2.99 7.91 -0.53
CA VAL A 103 3.27 8.95 0.49
C VAL A 103 3.14 10.29 -0.20
N ARG A 104 2.29 11.15 0.35
CA ARG A 104 2.04 12.50 -0.15
C ARG A 104 3.35 13.28 -0.27
N GLU A 105 3.49 14.10 -1.29
CA GLU A 105 4.75 14.72 -1.68
C GLU A 105 5.38 15.54 -0.55
N ASP A 106 4.58 16.34 0.16
CA ASP A 106 5.03 17.21 1.26
C ASP A 106 5.57 16.47 2.49
N VAL A 107 5.28 15.16 2.61
CA VAL A 107 5.77 14.31 3.72
C VAL A 107 6.80 13.28 3.27
N ARG A 108 7.19 13.27 2.01
CA ARG A 108 8.30 12.42 1.53
C ARG A 108 9.60 12.81 2.21
N GLY A 109 10.49 11.85 2.40
CA GLY A 109 11.76 12.07 3.09
C GLY A 109 11.67 12.06 4.64
N SER A 110 10.47 12.08 5.24
CA SER A 110 10.26 12.01 6.70
C SER A 110 10.57 10.63 7.31
N GLY A 111 10.74 9.59 6.48
CA GLY A 111 10.85 8.20 6.93
C GLY A 111 9.53 7.46 6.99
N LEU A 112 8.38 8.11 6.67
CA LEU A 112 7.05 7.52 6.75
C LEU A 112 6.92 6.23 5.93
N GLY A 113 7.31 6.22 4.66
CA GLY A 113 7.27 5.02 3.83
C GLY A 113 8.10 3.87 4.40
N THR A 114 9.26 4.18 5.00
CA THR A 114 10.11 3.19 5.68
C THR A 114 9.40 2.60 6.91
N ALA A 115 8.78 3.44 7.73
CA ALA A 115 8.06 3.00 8.93
C ALA A 115 6.85 2.13 8.56
N MET A 116 6.09 2.50 7.53
CA MET A 116 4.96 1.73 7.02
C MET A 116 5.39 0.34 6.54
N LEU A 117 6.46 0.25 5.74
CA LEU A 117 6.94 -1.05 5.24
C LEU A 117 7.54 -1.92 6.35
N ARG A 118 8.18 -1.35 7.36
CA ARG A 118 8.62 -2.08 8.54
C ARG A 118 7.43 -2.68 9.29
N TRP A 119 6.38 -1.88 9.50
CA TRP A 119 5.15 -2.38 10.08
C TRP A 119 4.58 -3.57 9.27
N VAL A 120 4.54 -3.48 7.93
CA VAL A 120 4.10 -4.60 7.07
C VAL A 120 4.95 -5.84 7.29
N VAL A 121 6.27 -5.69 7.37
CA VAL A 121 7.18 -6.83 7.59
C VAL A 121 6.93 -7.50 8.93
N ASP A 122 6.74 -6.72 9.98
CA ASP A 122 6.48 -7.24 11.33
C ASP A 122 5.09 -7.90 11.40
N GLU A 123 4.06 -7.29 10.83
CA GLU A 123 2.71 -7.85 10.73
C GLU A 123 2.69 -9.14 9.88
N ALA A 124 3.47 -9.19 8.81
CA ALA A 124 3.60 -10.40 7.99
C ALA A 124 4.25 -11.55 8.78
N ARG A 125 5.24 -11.27 9.63
CA ARG A 125 5.83 -12.26 10.54
C ARG A 125 4.81 -12.77 11.55
N ASP A 126 4.05 -11.88 12.17
CA ASP A 126 2.99 -12.24 13.13
C ASP A 126 1.93 -13.14 12.49
N ARG A 127 1.67 -12.99 11.19
CA ARG A 127 0.75 -13.82 10.40
C ARG A 127 1.38 -15.09 9.82
N GLY A 128 2.64 -15.36 10.12
CA GLY A 128 3.36 -16.54 9.63
C GLY A 128 3.65 -16.50 8.12
N CYS A 129 3.80 -15.31 7.53
CA CYS A 129 4.24 -15.18 6.15
C CYS A 129 5.75 -15.42 6.05
N ALA A 130 6.16 -16.23 5.09
CA ALA A 130 7.58 -16.52 4.84
C ALA A 130 8.27 -15.43 4.01
N VAL A 131 7.51 -14.58 3.32
CA VAL A 131 8.04 -13.52 2.46
C VAL A 131 7.05 -12.36 2.38
N VAL A 132 7.58 -11.15 2.28
CA VAL A 132 6.87 -9.95 1.84
C VAL A 132 7.33 -9.65 0.42
N GLN A 133 6.38 -9.48 -0.49
CA GLN A 133 6.66 -9.17 -1.90
C GLN A 133 5.85 -7.98 -2.37
N LEU A 134 6.37 -7.31 -3.38
CA LEU A 134 5.70 -6.20 -4.08
C LEU A 134 6.14 -6.18 -5.53
N THR A 135 5.40 -5.43 -6.35
CA THR A 135 5.83 -5.06 -7.69
C THR A 135 5.90 -3.55 -7.81
N THR A 136 6.83 -3.05 -8.59
CA THR A 136 6.95 -1.65 -8.94
C THR A 136 7.25 -1.51 -10.42
N ASP A 137 6.82 -0.41 -11.03
CA ASP A 137 7.08 -0.17 -12.45
C ASP A 137 8.58 -0.03 -12.71
N ALA A 138 9.04 -0.57 -13.84
CA ALA A 138 10.45 -0.55 -14.22
C ALA A 138 11.03 0.87 -14.39
N SER A 139 10.18 1.85 -14.69
CA SER A 139 10.59 3.26 -14.83
C SER A 139 10.81 3.96 -13.49
N ARG A 140 10.32 3.41 -12.38
CA ARG A 140 10.38 4.01 -11.03
C ARG A 140 11.72 3.74 -10.32
N THR A 141 12.81 4.27 -10.86
CA THR A 141 14.17 4.01 -10.34
C THR A 141 14.36 4.44 -8.87
N ASP A 142 13.69 5.51 -8.43
CA ASP A 142 13.73 5.95 -7.03
C ASP A 142 13.05 4.96 -6.08
N ALA A 143 11.94 4.37 -6.51
CA ALA A 143 11.26 3.33 -5.76
C ALA A 143 12.11 2.06 -5.67
N HIS A 144 12.82 1.68 -6.75
CA HIS A 144 13.75 0.55 -6.72
C HIS A 144 14.80 0.76 -5.64
N ARG A 145 15.51 1.90 -5.67
CA ARG A 145 16.52 2.25 -4.65
C ARG A 145 15.94 2.29 -3.23
N PHE A 146 14.69 2.75 -3.09
CA PHE A 146 14.01 2.78 -1.80
C PHE A 146 13.77 1.36 -1.25
N TYR A 147 13.23 0.44 -2.05
CA TYR A 147 12.97 -0.93 -1.63
C TYR A 147 14.27 -1.70 -1.37
N GLU A 148 15.29 -1.54 -2.19
CA GLU A 148 16.61 -2.15 -1.98
C GLU A 148 17.25 -1.73 -0.66
N ARG A 149 17.18 -0.45 -0.28
CA ARG A 149 17.64 0.02 1.04
C ARG A 149 16.89 -0.61 2.22
N LEU A 150 15.67 -1.10 2.00
CA LEU A 150 14.89 -1.81 3.00
C LEU A 150 15.17 -3.33 3.01
N GLY A 151 16.07 -3.80 2.15
CA GLY A 151 16.45 -5.21 2.05
C GLY A 151 15.60 -6.03 1.08
N PHE A 152 14.73 -5.40 0.29
CA PHE A 152 14.06 -6.11 -0.81
C PHE A 152 15.05 -6.40 -1.94
N VAL A 153 14.90 -7.57 -2.54
CA VAL A 153 15.75 -8.03 -3.64
C VAL A 153 14.92 -8.16 -4.91
N ALA A 154 15.37 -7.55 -6.00
CA ALA A 154 14.75 -7.67 -7.31
C ALA A 154 15.05 -9.04 -7.95
N SER A 155 14.44 -10.10 -7.42
CA SER A 155 14.71 -11.50 -7.77
C SER A 155 13.79 -12.05 -8.86
N HIS A 156 12.72 -11.33 -9.23
CA HIS A 156 11.71 -11.80 -10.18
C HIS A 156 11.35 -10.68 -11.16
N ARG A 157 10.91 -11.06 -12.37
CA ARG A 157 10.30 -10.15 -13.34
C ARG A 157 8.78 -10.31 -13.28
N GLY A 158 8.05 -9.20 -13.20
CA GLY A 158 6.59 -9.20 -13.31
C GLY A 158 6.16 -9.15 -14.78
N TYR A 159 5.14 -9.93 -15.14
CA TYR A 159 4.49 -9.90 -16.44
C TYR A 159 3.01 -9.58 -16.22
N LYS A 160 2.45 -8.70 -17.06
CA LYS A 160 1.03 -8.31 -17.03
C LYS A 160 0.44 -8.50 -18.42
N LEU A 161 -0.76 -9.05 -18.47
CA LEU A 161 -1.59 -9.11 -19.67
C LEU A 161 -2.91 -8.40 -19.35
N SER A 162 -3.26 -7.37 -20.14
CA SER A 162 -4.59 -6.74 -20.00
C SER A 162 -5.66 -7.70 -20.46
N THR A 163 -6.74 -7.81 -19.69
CA THR A 163 -7.93 -8.60 -20.02
C THR A 163 -9.13 -7.73 -20.39
N SER A 164 -8.97 -6.42 -20.23
CA SER A 164 -9.90 -5.39 -20.72
C SER A 164 -9.34 -4.78 -22.01
N GLY A 165 -10.13 -4.80 -23.08
CA GLY A 165 -9.83 -4.16 -24.35
C GLY A 165 -10.18 -2.68 -24.32
#